data_5b9e4806e3aa65ac62acfb181feec8d3
#
_entry.id   5b9e4806e3aa65ac62acfb181feec8d3
#
_cell.length_a   1.000
_cell.length_b   1.000
_cell.length_c   1.000
_cell.angle_alpha   90.00
_cell.angle_beta   90.00
_cell.angle_gamma   90.00
#
_symmetry.space_group_name_H-M   'P 1'
#
loop_
_entity.id
_entity.type
_entity.pdbx_description
1 polymer ?
#
loop_
_entity_poly.entity_id
_entity_poly.type
_entity_poly.pdbx_seq_one_letter_code
_entity_poly.pdbx_strand_id
1 'polypeptide(L)'
;MKVSPLYIYRETHFPLQRVSHYLGDLAERYAEAKARATRLEPRATEVIEEMEHAIAGITEDQDRMEAIRFKRDFFNTRPSAQGRYERVKHWFPAGLREKVEGVFAAREAAQSDMTAIEAEFGELSSADRQWLHDVYREDPELCDAVMFMNSAIVPKLEKYLQTPVEQHDRSLRKLDYTLIKFLTRASMKTSPFANLTYSGMGSFDGAGKEGCKKLYPRINDSLILQAFDRLCLEPELMTRLDYRLNATCVELEGKYYITVLQNAKGERQLYKSRQGLVTLRSGEALRALFGKLTDRGSLSYDELKATLTGLGIEGDQADGTLRHLIGSGVLERTDVLNEQSGELLAELIRKLEHYGIVHPCLNAFRQLRKLTAELETSFDRTKAERLYEALEGLSAMFGMDPMPRRSMLYIDGIDEKVTARSYREQQHKLNRLSQYQWLMMCFDTVVKMQFAAGEFFRQRYGRSFVPSNSQEASRMLRDMAQVIFSDTD
;
A
#
# COMPACT_ATOMS: atom_id res chain seq x y z
N MET A 1 -24.62 5.15 -21.07
CA MET A 1 -24.10 5.54 -19.74
C MET A 1 -24.49 6.98 -19.46
N LYS A 2 -24.99 7.29 -18.25
CA LYS A 2 -25.15 8.69 -17.81
C LYS A 2 -23.87 9.07 -17.10
N VAL A 3 -23.23 10.15 -17.57
CA VAL A 3 -22.02 10.70 -16.97
C VAL A 3 -22.43 11.77 -15.96
N SER A 4 -21.79 11.78 -14.79
CA SER A 4 -21.99 12.86 -13.82
C SER A 4 -21.53 14.18 -14.41
N PRO A 5 -22.22 15.28 -14.12
CA PRO A 5 -21.74 16.62 -14.49
C PRO A 5 -20.46 17.02 -13.72
N LEU A 6 -20.15 16.30 -12.64
CA LEU A 6 -18.95 16.49 -11.83
C LEU A 6 -18.00 15.31 -12.01
N TYR A 7 -16.71 15.58 -11.96
CA TYR A 7 -15.66 14.57 -11.92
C TYR A 7 -14.61 14.91 -10.85
N ILE A 8 -13.99 13.89 -10.30
CA ILE A 8 -12.84 14.01 -9.40
C ILE A 8 -11.60 13.72 -10.22
N TYR A 9 -10.58 14.54 -10.07
CA TYR A 9 -9.26 14.27 -10.65
C TYR A 9 -8.21 14.15 -9.55
N ARG A 10 -7.13 13.48 -9.91
CA ARG A 10 -5.91 13.42 -9.10
C ARG A 10 -4.73 13.79 -9.98
N GLU A 11 -3.87 14.61 -9.48
CA GLU A 11 -2.62 14.97 -10.12
C GLU A 11 -1.44 14.79 -9.16
N THR A 12 -0.28 14.51 -9.72
CA THR A 12 0.96 14.45 -8.93
C THR A 12 1.36 15.86 -8.50
N HIS A 13 1.88 15.97 -7.28
CA HIS A 13 2.39 17.26 -6.78
C HIS A 13 3.60 17.71 -7.61
N PHE A 14 4.48 16.79 -7.97
CA PHE A 14 5.69 17.06 -8.72
C PHE A 14 5.49 16.83 -10.22
N PRO A 15 5.94 17.75 -11.08
CA PRO A 15 5.72 17.63 -12.52
C PRO A 15 6.57 16.51 -13.14
N LEU A 16 6.03 15.85 -14.18
CA LEU A 16 6.69 14.77 -14.90
C LEU A 16 8.04 15.20 -15.51
N GLN A 17 8.17 16.48 -15.90
CA GLN A 17 9.40 17.04 -16.45
C GLN A 17 10.62 16.84 -15.54
N ARG A 18 10.41 16.72 -14.24
CA ARG A 18 11.49 16.43 -13.27
C ARG A 18 12.16 15.07 -13.48
N VAL A 19 11.49 14.11 -14.10
CA VAL A 19 12.05 12.77 -14.36
C VAL A 19 12.36 12.54 -15.83
N SER A 20 12.02 13.46 -16.72
CA SER A 20 12.27 13.33 -18.16
C SER A 20 13.76 13.28 -18.51
N HIS A 21 14.60 13.80 -17.64
CA HIS A 21 16.06 13.74 -17.77
C HIS A 21 16.60 12.30 -17.89
N TYR A 22 15.96 11.33 -17.23
CA TYR A 22 16.35 9.91 -17.27
C TYR A 22 15.77 9.11 -18.44
N LEU A 23 14.97 9.73 -19.30
CA LEU A 23 14.33 9.08 -20.45
C LEU A 23 15.18 9.20 -21.75
N GLY A 24 16.51 9.19 -21.61
CA GLY A 24 17.43 9.20 -22.73
C GLY A 24 17.51 7.86 -23.47
N ASP A 25 18.13 7.85 -24.66
CA ASP A 25 18.26 6.69 -25.55
C ASP A 25 19.34 5.68 -25.12
N LEU A 26 20.11 5.99 -24.09
CA LEU A 26 21.23 5.14 -23.62
C LEU A 26 20.79 3.72 -23.26
N ALA A 27 19.60 3.59 -22.65
CA ALA A 27 19.04 2.28 -22.28
C ALA A 27 18.68 1.45 -23.54
N GLU A 28 18.14 2.09 -24.58
CA GLU A 28 17.81 1.44 -25.85
C GLU A 28 19.10 1.03 -26.57
N ARG A 29 20.08 1.91 -26.64
CA ARG A 29 21.41 1.65 -27.23
C ARG A 29 22.12 0.49 -26.51
N TYR A 30 22.05 0.46 -25.18
CA TYR A 30 22.60 -0.67 -24.39
C TYR A 30 21.86 -1.99 -24.71
N ALA A 31 20.53 -1.96 -24.78
CA ALA A 31 19.74 -3.15 -25.10
C ALA A 31 20.07 -3.67 -26.52
N GLU A 32 20.24 -2.78 -27.50
CA GLU A 32 20.64 -3.14 -28.86
C GLU A 32 22.07 -3.71 -28.92
N ALA A 33 23.03 -3.08 -28.25
CA ALA A 33 24.40 -3.57 -28.19
C ALA A 33 24.47 -4.97 -27.55
N LYS A 34 23.73 -5.18 -26.45
CA LYS A 34 23.61 -6.48 -25.83
C LYS A 34 22.95 -7.52 -26.72
N ALA A 35 21.89 -7.16 -27.43
CA ALA A 35 21.22 -8.06 -28.38
C ALA A 35 22.16 -8.44 -29.54
N ARG A 36 22.97 -7.50 -30.04
CA ARG A 36 24.00 -7.78 -31.06
C ARG A 36 25.03 -8.78 -30.54
N ALA A 37 25.56 -8.56 -29.34
CA ALA A 37 26.50 -9.48 -28.70
C ALA A 37 25.90 -10.89 -28.52
N THR A 38 24.66 -11.00 -28.10
CA THR A 38 23.97 -12.30 -27.94
C THR A 38 23.80 -13.04 -29.27
N ARG A 39 23.55 -12.33 -30.38
CA ARG A 39 23.41 -12.93 -31.73
C ARG A 39 24.75 -13.49 -32.28
N LEU A 40 25.86 -13.06 -31.73
CA LEU A 40 27.17 -13.58 -32.14
C LEU A 40 27.45 -14.99 -31.61
N GLU A 41 26.85 -15.40 -30.49
CA GLU A 41 27.12 -16.72 -29.90
C GLU A 41 26.75 -17.92 -30.80
N PRO A 42 25.54 -17.97 -31.41
CA PRO A 42 25.19 -19.02 -32.35
C PRO A 42 26.17 -19.08 -33.55
N ARG A 43 26.49 -17.90 -34.12
CA ARG A 43 27.43 -17.82 -35.24
C ARG A 43 28.82 -18.28 -34.87
N ALA A 44 29.30 -17.95 -33.67
CA ALA A 44 30.57 -18.44 -33.17
C ALA A 44 30.57 -19.96 -32.96
N THR A 45 29.42 -20.52 -32.53
CA THR A 45 29.26 -21.98 -32.37
C THR A 45 29.36 -22.71 -33.71
N GLU A 46 28.71 -22.23 -34.76
CA GLU A 46 28.81 -22.78 -36.12
C GLU A 46 30.26 -22.77 -36.62
N VAL A 47 30.99 -21.68 -36.39
CA VAL A 47 32.41 -21.57 -36.75
C VAL A 47 33.27 -22.55 -35.98
N ILE A 48 32.94 -22.82 -34.72
CA ILE A 48 33.67 -23.80 -33.87
C ILE A 48 33.46 -25.22 -34.39
N GLU A 49 32.23 -25.57 -34.81
CA GLU A 49 31.95 -26.87 -35.42
C GLU A 49 32.76 -27.08 -36.73
N GLU A 50 32.82 -26.04 -37.58
CA GLU A 50 33.65 -26.09 -38.79
C GLU A 50 35.16 -26.19 -38.46
N MET A 51 35.61 -25.52 -37.39
CA MET A 51 36.99 -25.68 -36.90
C MET A 51 37.29 -27.10 -36.48
N GLU A 52 36.38 -27.79 -35.82
CA GLU A 52 36.56 -29.19 -35.38
C GLU A 52 36.84 -30.11 -36.58
N HIS A 53 36.07 -29.94 -37.65
CA HIS A 53 36.30 -30.71 -38.87
C HIS A 53 37.66 -30.41 -39.53
N ALA A 54 38.02 -29.12 -39.58
CA ALA A 54 39.35 -28.73 -40.13
C ALA A 54 40.49 -29.25 -39.29
N ILE A 55 40.40 -29.19 -37.95
CA ILE A 55 41.42 -29.66 -37.01
C ILE A 55 41.61 -31.19 -37.11
N ALA A 56 40.54 -31.94 -37.33
CA ALA A 56 40.62 -33.39 -37.53
C ALA A 56 41.48 -33.80 -38.74
N GLY A 57 41.57 -32.91 -39.76
CA GLY A 57 42.39 -33.14 -40.95
C GLY A 57 43.89 -32.83 -40.77
N ILE A 58 44.33 -32.27 -39.63
CA ILE A 58 45.74 -31.96 -39.37
C ILE A 58 46.47 -33.22 -38.92
N THR A 59 47.53 -33.62 -39.68
CA THR A 59 48.26 -34.88 -39.48
C THR A 59 49.33 -34.78 -38.37
N GLU A 60 50.01 -33.64 -38.25
CA GLU A 60 51.04 -33.40 -37.25
C GLU A 60 50.42 -33.13 -35.87
N ASP A 61 50.84 -33.96 -34.89
CA ASP A 61 50.24 -33.86 -33.53
C ASP A 61 50.50 -32.52 -32.84
N GLN A 62 51.69 -31.92 -33.06
CA GLN A 62 52.00 -30.61 -32.47
C GLN A 62 51.13 -29.49 -33.03
N ASP A 63 50.93 -29.49 -34.34
CA ASP A 63 50.13 -28.52 -35.07
C ASP A 63 48.65 -28.66 -34.70
N ARG A 64 48.18 -29.89 -34.64
CA ARG A 64 46.81 -30.21 -34.22
C ARG A 64 46.58 -29.74 -32.80
N MET A 65 47.50 -29.93 -31.87
CA MET A 65 47.38 -29.43 -30.48
C MET A 65 47.33 -27.90 -30.39
N GLU A 66 48.08 -27.18 -31.23
CA GLU A 66 48.04 -25.72 -31.24
C GLU A 66 46.71 -25.22 -31.82
N ALA A 67 46.14 -25.86 -32.84
CA ALA A 67 44.85 -25.57 -33.37
C ALA A 67 43.71 -25.86 -32.36
N ILE A 68 43.81 -26.94 -31.56
CA ILE A 68 42.88 -27.22 -30.45
C ILE A 68 42.96 -26.13 -29.37
N ARG A 69 44.15 -25.66 -29.03
CA ARG A 69 44.34 -24.57 -28.07
C ARG A 69 43.73 -23.26 -28.59
N PHE A 70 43.88 -22.98 -29.89
CA PHE A 70 43.21 -21.85 -30.51
C PHE A 70 41.70 -21.97 -30.43
N LYS A 71 41.11 -23.11 -30.84
CA LYS A 71 39.66 -23.34 -30.77
C LYS A 71 39.13 -23.08 -29.35
N ARG A 72 39.83 -23.60 -28.33
CA ARG A 72 39.44 -23.38 -26.92
C ARG A 72 39.52 -21.91 -26.52
N ASP A 73 40.56 -21.19 -26.94
CA ASP A 73 40.71 -19.77 -26.63
C ASP A 73 39.71 -18.91 -27.37
N PHE A 74 39.38 -19.27 -28.62
CA PHE A 74 38.31 -18.63 -29.40
C PHE A 74 36.94 -18.86 -28.80
N PHE A 75 36.60 -20.08 -28.36
CA PHE A 75 35.35 -20.39 -27.64
C PHE A 75 35.22 -19.58 -26.38
N ASN A 76 36.26 -19.54 -25.55
CA ASN A 76 36.27 -18.83 -24.28
C ASN A 76 36.50 -17.31 -24.41
N THR A 77 36.53 -16.78 -25.62
CA THR A 77 36.75 -15.36 -25.92
C THR A 77 38.00 -14.79 -25.22
N ARG A 78 39.11 -15.56 -25.24
CA ARG A 78 40.36 -15.17 -24.57
C ARG A 78 41.13 -14.15 -25.39
N PRO A 79 41.81 -13.16 -24.76
CA PRO A 79 42.66 -12.20 -25.48
C PRO A 79 43.76 -12.84 -26.32
N SER A 80 44.24 -14.03 -25.90
CA SER A 80 45.26 -14.80 -26.63
C SER A 80 44.78 -15.42 -27.93
N ALA A 81 43.47 -15.45 -28.18
CA ALA A 81 42.90 -16.14 -29.34
C ALA A 81 43.38 -15.54 -30.67
N GLN A 82 43.44 -14.22 -30.77
CA GLN A 82 43.87 -13.55 -32.00
C GLN A 82 45.32 -13.82 -32.32
N GLY A 83 46.23 -13.75 -31.33
CA GLY A 83 47.65 -14.09 -31.53
C GLY A 83 47.87 -15.56 -31.85
N ARG A 84 47.01 -16.47 -31.35
CA ARG A 84 47.06 -17.90 -31.73
C ARG A 84 46.52 -18.13 -33.14
N TYR A 85 45.46 -17.38 -33.53
CA TYR A 85 44.90 -17.46 -34.88
C TYR A 85 45.96 -17.23 -35.95
N GLU A 86 46.77 -16.20 -35.80
CA GLU A 86 47.84 -15.89 -36.75
C GLU A 86 48.81 -17.06 -37.00
N ARG A 87 49.05 -17.90 -35.98
CA ARG A 87 49.91 -19.08 -36.08
C ARG A 87 49.24 -20.27 -36.73
N VAL A 88 47.92 -20.41 -36.59
CA VAL A 88 47.17 -21.60 -37.02
C VAL A 88 46.33 -21.41 -38.28
N LYS A 89 46.08 -20.15 -38.71
CA LYS A 89 45.17 -19.83 -39.80
C LYS A 89 45.52 -20.49 -41.14
N HIS A 90 46.80 -20.81 -41.36
CA HIS A 90 47.22 -21.45 -42.60
C HIS A 90 46.75 -22.92 -42.74
N TRP A 91 46.34 -23.58 -41.66
CA TRP A 91 45.72 -24.90 -41.69
C TRP A 91 44.24 -24.86 -42.02
N PHE A 92 43.58 -23.68 -41.92
CA PHE A 92 42.16 -23.55 -42.16
C PHE A 92 41.84 -23.18 -43.60
N PRO A 93 40.78 -23.78 -44.19
CA PRO A 93 40.25 -23.38 -45.50
C PRO A 93 39.95 -21.87 -45.57
N ALA A 94 40.05 -21.27 -46.75
CA ALA A 94 39.81 -19.83 -46.94
C ALA A 94 38.44 -19.37 -46.41
N GLY A 95 37.35 -20.13 -46.69
CA GLY A 95 36.01 -19.81 -46.20
C GLY A 95 35.86 -19.87 -44.66
N LEU A 96 36.60 -20.79 -44.00
CA LEU A 96 36.60 -20.84 -42.54
C LEU A 96 37.40 -19.67 -41.95
N ARG A 97 38.52 -19.29 -42.56
CA ARG A 97 39.28 -18.11 -42.16
C ARG A 97 38.43 -16.83 -42.19
N GLU A 98 37.72 -16.62 -43.29
CA GLU A 98 36.81 -15.47 -43.42
C GLU A 98 35.72 -15.44 -42.32
N LYS A 99 35.16 -16.61 -41.97
CA LYS A 99 34.19 -16.73 -40.89
C LYS A 99 34.79 -16.41 -39.51
N VAL A 100 35.99 -16.92 -39.23
CA VAL A 100 36.75 -16.66 -37.98
C VAL A 100 37.05 -15.16 -37.85
N GLU A 101 37.58 -14.56 -38.89
CA GLU A 101 37.87 -13.13 -38.95
C GLU A 101 36.63 -12.28 -38.82
N GLY A 102 35.53 -12.71 -39.42
CA GLY A 102 34.22 -12.08 -39.28
C GLY A 102 33.67 -12.10 -37.84
N VAL A 103 33.89 -13.20 -37.11
CA VAL A 103 33.52 -13.30 -35.68
C VAL A 103 34.43 -12.42 -34.82
N PHE A 104 35.75 -12.38 -35.09
CA PHE A 104 36.63 -11.47 -34.38
C PHE A 104 36.26 -10.01 -34.57
N ALA A 105 36.05 -9.58 -35.81
CA ALA A 105 35.65 -8.21 -36.13
C ALA A 105 34.31 -7.84 -35.46
N ALA A 106 33.34 -8.76 -35.48
CA ALA A 106 32.03 -8.52 -34.85
C ALA A 106 32.12 -8.46 -33.30
N ARG A 107 33.00 -9.29 -32.68
CA ARG A 107 33.26 -9.22 -31.22
C ARG A 107 33.95 -7.90 -30.85
N GLU A 108 34.94 -7.47 -31.63
CA GLU A 108 35.65 -6.21 -31.40
C GLU A 108 34.70 -5.03 -31.51
N ALA A 109 33.85 -5.00 -32.55
CA ALA A 109 32.85 -3.96 -32.71
C ALA A 109 31.85 -3.93 -31.54
N ALA A 110 31.34 -5.09 -31.10
CA ALA A 110 30.45 -5.18 -29.97
C ALA A 110 31.10 -4.72 -28.66
N GLN A 111 32.38 -5.08 -28.44
CA GLN A 111 33.15 -4.64 -27.28
C GLN A 111 33.39 -3.11 -27.31
N SER A 112 33.72 -2.57 -28.47
CA SER A 112 33.91 -1.13 -28.64
C SER A 112 32.63 -0.35 -28.37
N ASP A 113 31.47 -0.82 -28.88
CA ASP A 113 30.17 -0.24 -28.61
C ASP A 113 29.85 -0.24 -27.10
N MET A 114 30.07 -1.38 -26.43
CA MET A 114 29.86 -1.49 -24.98
C MET A 114 30.76 -0.56 -24.19
N THR A 115 32.05 -0.47 -24.56
CA THR A 115 32.99 0.42 -23.88
C THR A 115 32.62 1.89 -24.05
N ALA A 116 32.16 2.27 -25.24
CA ALA A 116 31.68 3.63 -25.50
C ALA A 116 30.42 3.97 -24.66
N ILE A 117 29.46 3.03 -24.60
CA ILE A 117 28.26 3.14 -23.77
C ILE A 117 28.61 3.23 -22.28
N GLU A 118 29.54 2.42 -21.80
CA GLU A 118 30.00 2.44 -20.40
C GLU A 118 30.70 3.76 -20.04
N ALA A 119 31.52 4.31 -20.95
CA ALA A 119 32.15 5.61 -20.76
C ALA A 119 31.12 6.74 -20.69
N GLU A 120 30.20 6.80 -21.64
CA GLU A 120 29.09 7.76 -21.67
C GLU A 120 28.21 7.65 -20.43
N PHE A 121 27.89 6.42 -20.01
CA PHE A 121 27.15 6.18 -18.77
C PHE A 121 27.90 6.71 -17.54
N GLY A 122 29.21 6.57 -17.50
CA GLY A 122 30.02 7.12 -16.40
C GLY A 122 29.91 8.64 -16.27
N GLU A 123 29.97 9.34 -17.39
CA GLU A 123 29.82 10.80 -17.44
C GLU A 123 28.40 11.23 -17.07
N LEU A 124 27.39 10.65 -17.71
CA LEU A 124 25.98 10.93 -17.45
C LEU A 124 25.61 10.61 -16.00
N SER A 125 26.11 9.48 -15.47
CA SER A 125 25.86 9.08 -14.08
C SER A 125 26.43 10.07 -13.06
N SER A 126 27.52 10.77 -13.37
CA SER A 126 28.07 11.82 -12.52
C SER A 126 27.19 13.08 -12.57
N ALA A 127 26.77 13.52 -13.76
CA ALA A 127 25.86 14.64 -13.96
C ALA A 127 24.47 14.36 -13.34
N ASP A 128 23.95 13.14 -13.50
CA ASP A 128 22.69 12.69 -12.92
C ASP A 128 22.69 12.71 -11.39
N ARG A 129 23.80 12.30 -10.77
CA ARG A 129 23.93 12.37 -9.31
C ARG A 129 23.95 13.81 -8.80
N GLN A 130 24.66 14.72 -9.49
CA GLN A 130 24.67 16.14 -9.15
C GLN A 130 23.25 16.72 -9.31
N TRP A 131 22.60 16.45 -10.42
CA TRP A 131 21.24 16.90 -10.66
C TRP A 131 20.26 16.35 -9.60
N LEU A 132 20.34 15.06 -9.25
CA LEU A 132 19.50 14.46 -8.20
C LEU A 132 19.72 15.13 -6.83
N HIS A 133 20.98 15.37 -6.47
CA HIS A 133 21.34 16.08 -5.26
C HIS A 133 20.74 17.49 -5.22
N ASP A 134 20.84 18.22 -6.36
CA ASP A 134 20.33 19.58 -6.47
C ASP A 134 18.80 19.62 -6.40
N VAL A 135 18.09 18.67 -7.05
CA VAL A 135 16.63 18.55 -6.96
C VAL A 135 16.15 18.42 -5.53
N TYR A 136 16.80 17.60 -4.72
CA TYR A 136 16.42 17.43 -3.30
C TYR A 136 16.89 18.59 -2.43
N ARG A 137 18.00 19.24 -2.74
CA ARG A 137 18.48 20.42 -2.00
C ARG A 137 17.60 21.65 -2.22
N GLU A 138 17.07 21.81 -3.43
CA GLU A 138 16.26 22.96 -3.84
C GLU A 138 14.78 22.81 -3.55
N ASP A 139 14.32 21.59 -3.21
CA ASP A 139 12.92 21.27 -2.97
C ASP A 139 12.69 20.69 -1.57
N PRO A 140 12.47 21.53 -0.56
CA PRO A 140 12.15 21.08 0.80
C PRO A 140 10.88 20.22 0.87
N GLU A 141 9.86 20.49 0.03
CA GLU A 141 8.60 19.74 0.03
C GLU A 141 8.81 18.28 -0.42
N LEU A 142 9.74 18.06 -1.36
CA LEU A 142 10.13 16.71 -1.75
C LEU A 142 10.85 15.96 -0.61
N CYS A 143 11.72 16.66 0.13
CA CYS A 143 12.36 16.10 1.32
C CYS A 143 11.34 15.73 2.41
N ASP A 144 10.36 16.59 2.66
CA ASP A 144 9.27 16.33 3.59
C ASP A 144 8.44 15.12 3.15
N ALA A 145 8.13 15.00 1.85
CA ALA A 145 7.42 13.84 1.30
C ALA A 145 8.18 12.52 1.54
N VAL A 146 9.49 12.53 1.36
CA VAL A 146 10.35 11.36 1.67
C VAL A 146 10.29 11.02 3.15
N MET A 147 10.34 12.01 4.04
CA MET A 147 10.24 11.84 5.49
C MET A 147 8.92 11.14 5.88
N PHE A 148 7.78 11.62 5.36
CA PHE A 148 6.48 11.03 5.64
C PHE A 148 6.35 9.60 5.16
N MET A 149 6.95 9.28 4.01
CA MET A 149 6.92 7.93 3.49
C MET A 149 7.86 6.97 4.22
N ASN A 150 8.99 7.48 4.69
CA ASN A 150 10.00 6.66 5.36
C ASN A 150 10.92 7.51 6.27
N SER A 151 10.48 7.76 7.49
CA SER A 151 11.25 8.53 8.48
C SER A 151 12.65 7.96 8.77
N ALA A 152 12.85 6.65 8.60
CA ALA A 152 14.14 6.01 8.84
C ALA A 152 15.25 6.46 7.87
N ILE A 153 14.89 7.04 6.71
CA ILE A 153 15.86 7.51 5.72
C ILE A 153 16.37 8.94 6.03
N VAL A 154 15.67 9.68 6.89
CA VAL A 154 15.92 11.11 7.13
C VAL A 154 17.36 11.40 7.53
N PRO A 155 17.99 10.72 8.52
CA PRO A 155 19.37 11.02 8.89
C PRO A 155 20.36 10.80 7.74
N LYS A 156 20.07 9.82 6.86
CA LYS A 156 20.88 9.58 5.67
C LYS A 156 20.67 10.64 4.60
N LEU A 157 19.43 11.11 4.42
CA LEU A 157 19.11 12.17 3.47
C LEU A 157 19.77 13.47 3.87
N GLU A 158 19.77 13.82 5.16
CA GLU A 158 20.47 14.99 5.68
C GLU A 158 21.97 14.93 5.40
N LYS A 159 22.60 13.79 5.73
CA LYS A 159 24.01 13.57 5.42
C LYS A 159 24.30 13.66 3.92
N TYR A 160 23.41 13.10 3.10
CA TYR A 160 23.49 13.13 1.64
C TYR A 160 23.51 14.58 1.12
N LEU A 161 22.60 15.42 1.59
CA LEU A 161 22.47 16.81 1.18
C LEU A 161 23.60 17.73 1.71
N GLN A 162 24.19 17.38 2.86
CA GLN A 162 25.31 18.12 3.44
C GLN A 162 26.67 17.74 2.83
N THR A 163 26.77 16.58 2.17
CA THR A 163 28.03 16.08 1.61
C THR A 163 28.09 16.40 0.12
N PRO A 164 29.15 17.03 -0.39
CA PRO A 164 29.35 17.19 -1.84
C PRO A 164 29.32 15.85 -2.58
N VAL A 165 28.73 15.82 -3.76
CA VAL A 165 28.49 14.58 -4.52
C VAL A 165 29.76 13.78 -4.81
N GLU A 166 30.90 14.46 -5.04
CA GLU A 166 32.21 13.87 -5.28
C GLU A 166 32.73 13.08 -4.07
N GLN A 167 32.29 13.48 -2.86
CA GLN A 167 32.67 12.87 -1.58
C GLN A 167 31.69 11.79 -1.12
N HIS A 168 30.63 11.48 -1.91
CA HIS A 168 29.69 10.44 -1.56
C HIS A 168 30.37 9.08 -1.51
N ASP A 169 30.34 8.46 -0.34
CA ASP A 169 30.77 7.10 -0.13
C ASP A 169 29.78 6.08 -0.74
N ARG A 170 30.14 4.79 -0.70
CA ARG A 170 29.27 3.71 -1.21
C ARG A 170 27.88 3.71 -0.57
N SER A 171 27.75 4.14 0.68
CA SER A 171 26.47 4.16 1.40
C SER A 171 25.56 5.28 0.89
N LEU A 172 26.11 6.46 0.65
CA LEU A 172 25.40 7.62 0.09
C LEU A 172 25.03 7.36 -1.38
N ARG A 173 25.93 6.77 -2.19
CA ARG A 173 25.62 6.38 -3.59
C ARG A 173 24.48 5.36 -3.69
N LYS A 174 24.30 4.47 -2.71
CA LYS A 174 23.12 3.59 -2.68
C LYS A 174 21.83 4.35 -2.43
N LEU A 175 21.92 5.54 -1.83
CA LEU A 175 20.75 6.37 -1.61
C LEU A 175 20.22 6.95 -2.91
N ASP A 176 21.07 7.26 -3.91
CA ASP A 176 20.67 7.77 -5.22
C ASP A 176 19.51 6.96 -5.81
N TYR A 177 19.66 5.63 -5.81
CA TYR A 177 18.62 4.72 -6.34
C TYR A 177 17.29 4.81 -5.57
N THR A 178 17.35 5.03 -4.27
CA THR A 178 16.16 5.22 -3.44
C THR A 178 15.50 6.56 -3.72
N LEU A 179 16.30 7.61 -3.83
CA LEU A 179 15.81 8.97 -4.11
C LEU A 179 15.21 9.08 -5.51
N ILE A 180 15.82 8.46 -6.52
CA ILE A 180 15.26 8.37 -7.87
C ILE A 180 13.88 7.68 -7.83
N LYS A 181 13.74 6.57 -7.10
CA LYS A 181 12.45 5.88 -6.95
C LYS A 181 11.39 6.77 -6.30
N PHE A 182 11.76 7.53 -5.27
CA PHE A 182 10.84 8.48 -4.65
C PHE A 182 10.43 9.58 -5.60
N LEU A 183 11.38 10.19 -6.29
CA LEU A 183 11.12 11.24 -7.27
C LEU A 183 10.24 10.73 -8.42
N THR A 184 10.57 9.57 -8.98
CA THR A 184 9.75 8.91 -10.02
C THR A 184 8.33 8.64 -9.53
N ARG A 185 8.20 8.12 -8.30
CA ARG A 185 6.88 7.90 -7.71
C ARG A 185 6.11 9.18 -7.51
N ALA A 186 6.77 10.24 -7.02
CA ALA A 186 6.17 11.54 -6.76
C ALA A 186 5.67 12.23 -8.05
N SER A 187 6.39 12.00 -9.17
CA SER A 187 6.07 12.63 -10.47
C SER A 187 5.17 11.80 -11.37
N MET A 188 5.12 10.46 -11.22
CA MET A 188 4.42 9.56 -12.14
C MET A 188 3.24 8.83 -11.52
N LYS A 189 3.09 8.81 -10.19
CA LYS A 189 2.04 8.06 -9.53
C LYS A 189 1.28 8.92 -8.54
N THR A 190 -0.03 9.05 -8.74
CA THR A 190 -0.93 9.68 -7.76
C THR A 190 -1.10 8.77 -6.55
N SER A 191 -0.23 8.97 -5.55
CA SER A 191 -0.24 8.21 -4.30
C SER A 191 -1.03 8.97 -3.23
N PRO A 192 -2.10 8.39 -2.67
CA PRO A 192 -2.86 9.04 -1.61
C PRO A 192 -2.08 9.06 -0.28
N PHE A 193 -2.51 9.88 0.65
CA PHE A 193 -2.05 9.95 2.04
C PHE A 193 -0.61 10.40 2.27
N ALA A 194 0.03 10.95 1.26
CA ALA A 194 1.27 11.68 1.38
C ALA A 194 1.15 12.94 0.52
N ASN A 195 1.90 13.99 0.82
CA ASN A 195 1.88 15.26 0.05
C ASN A 195 2.36 15.11 -1.42
N LEU A 196 2.25 13.93 -2.00
CA LEU A 196 2.65 13.60 -3.37
C LEU A 196 1.54 13.82 -4.39
N THR A 197 0.32 14.07 -3.95
CA THR A 197 -0.86 14.09 -4.82
C THR A 197 -1.85 15.13 -4.35
N TYR A 198 -2.39 15.88 -5.30
CA TYR A 198 -3.56 16.72 -5.07
C TYR A 198 -4.79 16.07 -5.71
N SER A 199 -5.89 16.09 -4.96
CA SER A 199 -7.22 15.71 -5.45
C SER A 199 -8.06 16.96 -5.62
N GLY A 200 -8.73 17.08 -6.75
CA GLY A 200 -9.56 18.23 -7.04
C GLY A 200 -10.89 17.82 -7.68
N MET A 201 -11.79 18.77 -7.78
CA MET A 201 -13.07 18.61 -8.46
C MET A 201 -13.05 19.35 -9.78
N GLY A 202 -13.76 18.81 -10.75
CA GLY A 202 -14.04 19.48 -11.99
C GLY A 202 -15.49 19.34 -12.40
N SER A 203 -15.95 20.20 -13.30
CA SER A 203 -17.29 20.15 -13.85
C SER A 203 -17.25 20.07 -15.37
N PHE A 204 -18.21 19.32 -15.95
CA PHE A 204 -18.48 19.36 -17.38
C PHE A 204 -19.50 20.44 -17.66
N ASP A 205 -19.15 21.37 -18.59
CA ASP A 205 -19.99 22.49 -19.03
C ASP A 205 -20.52 23.39 -17.87
N GLY A 206 -19.90 23.27 -16.67
CA GLY A 206 -20.19 24.14 -15.54
C GLY A 206 -19.23 25.31 -15.41
N ALA A 207 -19.48 26.18 -14.44
CA ALA A 207 -18.54 27.26 -14.11
C ALA A 207 -17.30 26.71 -13.38
N GLY A 208 -16.14 27.16 -13.80
CA GLY A 208 -14.92 27.01 -13.03
C GLY A 208 -14.94 27.87 -11.77
N LYS A 209 -14.15 27.51 -10.79
CA LYS A 209 -13.92 28.31 -9.57
C LYS A 209 -12.42 28.39 -9.32
N GLU A 210 -11.91 29.58 -9.06
CA GLU A 210 -10.53 29.75 -8.61
C GLU A 210 -10.37 29.21 -7.18
N GLY A 211 -9.21 28.67 -6.89
CA GLY A 211 -8.86 28.11 -5.60
C GLY A 211 -7.35 27.89 -5.51
N CYS A 212 -6.88 27.49 -4.36
CA CYS A 212 -5.46 27.17 -4.10
C CYS A 212 -5.30 25.72 -3.71
N LYS A 213 -4.09 25.21 -3.87
CA LYS A 213 -3.68 23.90 -3.37
C LYS A 213 -3.35 24.00 -1.91
N LYS A 214 -3.91 23.10 -1.10
CA LYS A 214 -3.68 23.02 0.35
C LYS A 214 -3.38 21.60 0.78
N LEU A 215 -2.58 21.47 1.83
CA LEU A 215 -2.32 20.21 2.50
C LEU A 215 -3.19 20.12 3.77
N TYR A 216 -3.85 18.99 3.94
CA TYR A 216 -4.69 18.67 5.08
C TYR A 216 -4.08 17.50 5.85
N PRO A 217 -3.28 17.75 6.89
CA PRO A 217 -2.78 16.71 7.77
C PRO A 217 -3.93 16.18 8.64
N ARG A 218 -4.06 14.87 8.74
CA ARG A 218 -5.06 14.20 9.57
C ARG A 218 -4.42 13.09 10.38
N ILE A 219 -4.77 13.03 11.64
CA ILE A 219 -4.41 11.89 12.49
C ILE A 219 -5.20 10.66 11.98
N ASN A 220 -4.56 9.51 12.01
CA ASN A 220 -5.25 8.26 11.72
C ASN A 220 -6.35 8.02 12.75
N ASP A 221 -7.61 8.05 12.30
CA ASP A 221 -8.80 7.90 13.13
C ASP A 221 -8.76 6.62 13.97
N SER A 222 -8.12 5.56 13.49
CA SER A 222 -7.96 4.32 14.25
C SER A 222 -7.21 4.49 15.58
N LEU A 223 -6.29 5.46 15.67
CA LEU A 223 -5.62 5.76 16.95
C LEU A 223 -6.58 6.39 17.94
N ILE A 224 -7.40 7.33 17.48
CA ILE A 224 -8.37 8.04 18.30
C ILE A 224 -9.46 7.09 18.76
N LEU A 225 -9.97 6.24 17.85
CA LEU A 225 -10.98 5.23 18.16
C LEU A 225 -10.46 4.19 19.17
N GLN A 226 -9.23 3.69 19.01
CA GLN A 226 -8.64 2.78 19.98
C GLN A 226 -8.47 3.42 21.36
N ALA A 227 -8.00 4.66 21.41
CA ALA A 227 -7.85 5.38 22.67
C ALA A 227 -9.22 5.56 23.34
N PHE A 228 -10.26 5.90 22.58
CA PHE A 228 -11.64 6.01 23.10
C PHE A 228 -12.16 4.65 23.57
N ASP A 229 -11.97 3.58 22.82
CA ASP A 229 -12.38 2.23 23.24
C ASP A 229 -11.74 1.81 24.58
N ARG A 230 -10.44 2.10 24.74
CA ARG A 230 -9.73 1.83 26.01
C ARG A 230 -10.29 2.68 27.14
N LEU A 231 -10.51 3.96 26.88
CA LEU A 231 -11.06 4.89 27.86
C LEU A 231 -12.47 4.50 28.32
N CYS A 232 -13.31 3.98 27.41
CA CYS A 232 -14.65 3.48 27.75
C CYS A 232 -14.64 2.25 28.70
N LEU A 233 -13.50 1.58 28.87
CA LEU A 233 -13.32 0.51 29.83
C LEU A 233 -12.78 0.99 31.20
N GLU A 234 -12.35 2.26 31.28
CA GLU A 234 -11.95 2.86 32.55
C GLU A 234 -13.17 3.18 33.38
N PRO A 235 -13.14 2.92 34.71
CA PRO A 235 -14.29 3.09 35.59
C PRO A 235 -14.93 4.49 35.50
N GLU A 236 -14.08 5.53 35.36
CA GLU A 236 -14.54 6.92 35.33
C GLU A 236 -15.52 7.22 34.18
N LEU A 237 -15.27 6.67 32.99
CA LEU A 237 -16.15 6.85 31.84
C LEU A 237 -17.19 5.73 31.76
N MET A 238 -16.78 4.48 31.99
CA MET A 238 -17.64 3.30 31.89
C MET A 238 -18.94 3.46 32.69
N THR A 239 -18.87 3.99 33.91
CA THR A 239 -20.06 4.19 34.78
C THR A 239 -20.97 5.34 34.35
N ARG A 240 -20.56 6.16 33.41
CA ARG A 240 -21.34 7.31 32.91
C ARG A 240 -21.99 7.05 31.54
N LEU A 241 -21.77 5.86 30.97
CA LEU A 241 -22.31 5.48 29.67
C LEU A 241 -23.60 4.66 29.82
N ASP A 242 -24.42 4.74 28.80
CA ASP A 242 -25.56 3.86 28.59
C ASP A 242 -25.20 2.69 27.70
N TYR A 243 -25.80 1.54 27.98
CA TYR A 243 -25.52 0.29 27.30
C TYR A 243 -26.80 -0.34 26.75
N ARG A 244 -26.65 -1.02 25.63
CA ARG A 244 -27.68 -1.86 25.01
C ARG A 244 -27.19 -3.29 24.87
N LEU A 245 -28.10 -4.22 24.71
CA LEU A 245 -27.77 -5.58 24.36
C LEU A 245 -27.26 -5.63 22.90
N ASN A 246 -26.19 -6.38 22.66
CA ASN A 246 -25.71 -6.61 21.31
C ASN A 246 -26.83 -7.20 20.45
N ALA A 247 -27.11 -6.57 19.30
CA ALA A 247 -28.23 -6.90 18.43
C ALA A 247 -28.18 -8.33 17.84
N THR A 248 -27.03 -8.99 17.90
CA THR A 248 -26.86 -10.38 17.44
C THR A 248 -27.17 -11.42 18.53
N CYS A 249 -27.59 -10.99 19.73
CA CYS A 249 -27.89 -11.88 20.83
C CYS A 249 -29.11 -12.74 20.53
N VAL A 250 -28.94 -14.06 20.56
CA VAL A 250 -30.01 -15.04 20.35
C VAL A 250 -29.96 -16.08 21.48
N GLU A 251 -31.12 -16.36 22.10
CA GLU A 251 -31.25 -17.44 23.07
C GLU A 251 -31.65 -18.74 22.35
N LEU A 252 -30.87 -19.80 22.54
CA LEU A 252 -31.16 -21.12 22.01
C LEU A 252 -30.69 -22.19 23.02
N GLU A 253 -31.56 -23.16 23.32
CA GLU A 253 -31.27 -24.30 24.20
C GLU A 253 -30.66 -23.92 25.55
N GLY A 254 -31.17 -22.84 26.18
CA GLY A 254 -30.70 -22.37 27.48
C GLY A 254 -29.32 -21.71 27.47
N LYS A 255 -28.90 -21.22 26.29
CA LYS A 255 -27.67 -20.46 26.11
C LYS A 255 -27.94 -19.22 25.24
N TYR A 256 -27.18 -18.16 25.50
CA TYR A 256 -27.10 -16.99 24.62
C TYR A 256 -25.90 -17.15 23.70
N TYR A 257 -26.11 -16.87 22.42
CA TYR A 257 -25.11 -16.83 21.38
C TYR A 257 -25.02 -15.40 20.84
N ILE A 258 -23.85 -14.81 20.92
CA ILE A 258 -23.63 -13.40 20.56
C ILE A 258 -22.41 -13.32 19.64
N THR A 259 -22.57 -12.72 18.47
CA THR A 259 -21.44 -12.40 17.60
C THR A 259 -20.79 -11.10 18.06
N VAL A 260 -19.52 -11.12 18.35
CA VAL A 260 -18.77 -9.97 18.83
C VAL A 260 -17.59 -9.69 17.91
N LEU A 261 -17.19 -8.43 17.82
CA LEU A 261 -15.96 -8.05 17.16
C LEU A 261 -14.83 -8.09 18.19
N GLN A 262 -13.87 -8.98 17.97
CA GLN A 262 -12.69 -9.12 18.83
C GLN A 262 -11.49 -8.51 18.11
N ASN A 263 -10.75 -7.62 18.77
CA ASN A 263 -9.47 -7.17 18.28
C ASN A 263 -8.45 -8.30 18.38
N ALA A 264 -7.81 -8.65 17.25
CA ALA A 264 -6.78 -9.68 17.23
C ALA A 264 -5.55 -9.19 18.01
N LYS A 265 -5.27 -9.78 19.17
CA LYS A 265 -4.03 -9.51 19.93
C LYS A 265 -2.82 -9.92 19.09
N GLY A 266 -1.84 -9.03 18.94
CA GLY A 266 -0.54 -9.34 18.35
C GLY A 266 -0.44 -9.18 16.84
N GLU A 267 -1.45 -8.69 16.14
CA GLU A 267 -1.34 -8.34 14.72
C GLU A 267 -0.85 -6.90 14.55
N ARG A 268 0.14 -6.68 13.67
CA ARG A 268 0.72 -5.36 13.35
C ARG A 268 -0.25 -4.40 12.64
N GLN A 269 -1.48 -4.84 12.36
CA GLN A 269 -2.50 -4.02 11.71
C GLN A 269 -3.49 -3.51 12.75
N LEU A 270 -3.56 -2.21 12.86
CA LEU A 270 -4.58 -1.52 13.62
C LEU A 270 -5.97 -1.93 13.14
N TYR A 271 -6.85 -2.18 14.09
CA TYR A 271 -8.26 -2.48 13.82
C TYR A 271 -8.49 -3.70 12.91
N LYS A 272 -7.71 -4.74 13.04
CA LYS A 272 -8.09 -6.03 12.50
C LYS A 272 -9.03 -6.72 13.46
N SER A 273 -10.33 -6.45 13.32
CA SER A 273 -11.36 -7.14 14.09
C SER A 273 -11.63 -8.52 13.47
N ARG A 274 -11.72 -9.53 14.32
CA ARG A 274 -12.25 -10.84 13.94
C ARG A 274 -13.63 -11.00 14.54
N GLN A 275 -14.54 -11.57 13.80
CA GLN A 275 -15.80 -12.01 14.38
C GLN A 275 -15.54 -13.22 15.28
N GLY A 276 -15.96 -13.09 16.53
CA GLY A 276 -15.95 -14.16 17.51
C GLY A 276 -17.36 -14.50 17.94
N LEU A 277 -17.57 -15.71 18.44
CA LEU A 277 -18.82 -16.12 19.04
C LEU A 277 -18.64 -16.24 20.56
N VAL A 278 -19.38 -15.43 21.31
CA VAL A 278 -19.50 -15.53 22.76
C VAL A 278 -20.73 -16.39 23.07
N THR A 279 -20.53 -17.37 23.95
CA THR A 279 -21.62 -18.23 24.42
C THR A 279 -21.75 -18.11 25.94
N LEU A 280 -22.92 -17.72 26.41
CA LEU A 280 -23.24 -17.58 27.83
C LEU A 280 -24.38 -18.54 28.20
N ARG A 281 -24.32 -19.13 29.41
CA ARG A 281 -25.45 -19.91 29.91
C ARG A 281 -26.59 -18.96 30.30
N SER A 282 -27.82 -19.29 29.93
CA SER A 282 -29.01 -18.54 30.29
C SER A 282 -29.38 -18.80 31.75
N GLY A 283 -28.81 -17.98 32.66
CA GLY A 283 -29.19 -17.95 34.06
C GLY A 283 -30.30 -16.91 34.36
N GLU A 284 -30.90 -16.96 35.50
CA GLU A 284 -31.98 -16.04 35.91
C GLU A 284 -31.53 -14.58 35.84
N ALA A 285 -30.36 -14.25 36.35
CA ALA A 285 -29.81 -12.91 36.33
C ALA A 285 -29.62 -12.35 34.92
N LEU A 286 -29.08 -13.16 33.99
CA LEU A 286 -28.88 -12.74 32.59
C LEU A 286 -30.22 -12.61 31.87
N ARG A 287 -31.20 -13.48 32.12
CA ARG A 287 -32.51 -13.37 31.53
C ARG A 287 -33.23 -12.08 31.98
N ALA A 288 -33.19 -11.77 33.27
CA ALA A 288 -33.73 -10.53 33.77
C ALA A 288 -33.06 -9.28 33.20
N LEU A 289 -31.74 -9.30 33.16
CA LEU A 289 -30.96 -8.19 32.62
C LEU A 289 -31.23 -7.97 31.11
N PHE A 290 -31.15 -9.04 30.30
CA PHE A 290 -31.35 -8.97 28.85
C PHE A 290 -32.82 -8.69 28.48
N GLY A 291 -33.79 -9.22 29.24
CA GLY A 291 -35.20 -8.88 29.09
C GLY A 291 -35.44 -7.37 29.27
N LYS A 292 -34.89 -6.83 30.37
CA LYS A 292 -35.03 -5.39 30.64
C LYS A 292 -34.35 -4.50 29.57
N LEU A 293 -33.19 -4.92 29.05
CA LEU A 293 -32.51 -4.25 27.95
C LEU A 293 -33.31 -4.32 26.63
N THR A 294 -33.92 -5.48 26.36
CA THR A 294 -34.80 -5.65 25.19
C THR A 294 -36.02 -4.77 25.25
N ASP A 295 -36.65 -4.65 26.42
CA ASP A 295 -37.87 -3.86 26.62
C ASP A 295 -37.58 -2.35 26.53
N ARG A 296 -36.48 -1.86 27.08
CA ARG A 296 -36.14 -0.44 27.20
C ARG A 296 -35.17 0.07 26.12
N GLY A 297 -34.54 -0.81 25.36
CA GLY A 297 -33.56 -0.50 24.35
C GLY A 297 -32.15 -0.22 24.89
N SER A 298 -32.03 0.57 25.96
CA SER A 298 -30.79 0.84 26.68
C SER A 298 -30.99 1.12 28.13
N LEU A 299 -29.96 0.93 28.95
CA LEU A 299 -29.95 1.22 30.39
C LEU A 299 -28.58 1.87 30.72
N SER A 300 -28.63 2.80 31.71
CA SER A 300 -27.44 3.35 32.32
C SER A 300 -26.67 2.26 33.10
N TYR A 301 -25.37 2.49 33.33
CA TYR A 301 -24.59 1.58 34.16
C TYR A 301 -25.19 1.31 35.53
N ASP A 302 -25.71 2.37 36.17
CA ASP A 302 -26.33 2.27 37.49
C ASP A 302 -27.64 1.46 37.46
N GLU A 303 -28.45 1.59 36.42
CA GLU A 303 -29.66 0.78 36.25
C GLU A 303 -29.33 -0.71 35.99
N LEU A 304 -28.26 -0.98 35.22
CA LEU A 304 -27.75 -2.34 35.02
C LEU A 304 -27.28 -2.95 36.35
N LYS A 305 -26.51 -2.19 37.12
CA LYS A 305 -26.00 -2.60 38.44
C LYS A 305 -27.17 -2.82 39.39
N ALA A 306 -28.12 -1.93 39.52
CA ALA A 306 -29.30 -2.06 40.35
C ALA A 306 -30.14 -3.30 39.94
N THR A 307 -30.20 -3.65 38.67
CA THR A 307 -30.90 -4.85 38.20
C THR A 307 -30.22 -6.12 38.71
N LEU A 308 -28.89 -6.22 38.69
CA LEU A 308 -28.12 -7.37 39.20
C LEU A 308 -28.17 -7.43 40.69
N THR A 309 -28.04 -6.32 41.40
CA THR A 309 -28.11 -6.30 42.89
C THR A 309 -29.52 -6.64 43.41
N GLY A 310 -30.57 -6.24 42.69
CA GLY A 310 -31.93 -6.64 43.00
C GLY A 310 -32.21 -8.16 42.89
N LEU A 311 -31.34 -8.87 42.20
CA LEU A 311 -31.34 -10.34 42.08
C LEU A 311 -30.38 -11.04 43.08
N GLY A 312 -29.84 -10.31 44.06
CA GLY A 312 -28.99 -10.83 45.11
C GLY A 312 -27.51 -10.95 44.73
N ILE A 313 -27.08 -10.33 43.65
CA ILE A 313 -25.65 -10.29 43.30
C ILE A 313 -25.01 -9.09 44.06
N GLU A 314 -23.98 -9.34 44.85
CA GLU A 314 -23.27 -8.30 45.60
C GLU A 314 -22.70 -7.19 44.65
N GLY A 315 -22.60 -5.96 45.18
CA GLY A 315 -22.22 -4.79 44.38
C GLY A 315 -20.91 -4.94 43.62
N ASP A 316 -19.88 -5.46 44.24
CA ASP A 316 -18.56 -5.71 43.61
C ASP A 316 -18.62 -6.82 42.55
N GLN A 317 -19.42 -7.86 42.80
CA GLN A 317 -19.65 -8.94 41.84
C GLN A 317 -20.50 -8.49 40.67
N ALA A 318 -21.47 -7.60 40.90
CA ALA A 318 -22.25 -6.96 39.83
C ALA A 318 -21.34 -6.09 38.91
N ASP A 319 -20.45 -5.28 39.50
CA ASP A 319 -19.47 -4.51 38.74
C ASP A 319 -18.52 -5.41 37.93
N GLY A 320 -18.03 -6.49 38.50
CA GLY A 320 -17.20 -7.48 37.80
C GLY A 320 -17.93 -8.13 36.64
N THR A 321 -19.22 -8.46 36.80
CA THR A 321 -20.08 -9.04 35.77
C THR A 321 -20.30 -8.04 34.64
N LEU A 322 -20.65 -6.79 34.96
CA LEU A 322 -20.86 -5.75 33.97
C LEU A 322 -19.59 -5.46 33.16
N ARG A 323 -18.44 -5.31 33.83
CA ARG A 323 -17.16 -5.15 33.15
C ARG A 323 -16.87 -6.28 32.17
N HIS A 324 -17.15 -7.52 32.56
CA HIS A 324 -16.98 -8.67 31.68
C HIS A 324 -17.91 -8.63 30.47
N LEU A 325 -19.20 -8.33 30.67
CA LEU A 325 -20.19 -8.24 29.60
C LEU A 325 -19.87 -7.10 28.62
N ILE A 326 -19.44 -5.93 29.12
CA ILE A 326 -19.01 -4.79 28.33
C ILE A 326 -17.71 -5.12 27.60
N GLY A 327 -16.69 -5.60 28.30
CA GLY A 327 -15.38 -5.92 27.72
C GLY A 327 -15.42 -7.05 26.68
N SER A 328 -16.39 -7.97 26.79
CA SER A 328 -16.61 -9.03 25.80
C SER A 328 -17.48 -8.62 24.61
N GLY A 329 -18.08 -7.42 24.62
CA GLY A 329 -18.96 -6.94 23.55
C GLY A 329 -20.38 -7.52 23.59
N VAL A 330 -20.79 -8.13 24.68
CA VAL A 330 -22.15 -8.58 24.91
C VAL A 330 -23.09 -7.39 25.19
N LEU A 331 -22.57 -6.43 25.97
CA LEU A 331 -23.19 -5.13 26.15
C LEU A 331 -22.41 -4.10 25.32
N GLU A 332 -23.11 -3.40 24.46
CA GLU A 332 -22.55 -2.35 23.61
C GLU A 332 -22.92 -0.97 24.16
N ARG A 333 -21.97 -0.05 24.22
CA ARG A 333 -22.28 1.33 24.53
C ARG A 333 -23.16 1.95 23.46
N THR A 334 -24.11 2.81 23.85
CA THR A 334 -24.97 3.54 22.92
C THR A 334 -24.27 4.77 22.36
N ASP A 335 -23.34 5.34 23.10
CA ASP A 335 -22.55 6.49 22.67
C ASP A 335 -21.34 6.04 21.84
N VAL A 336 -21.39 6.36 20.56
CA VAL A 336 -20.35 6.06 19.55
C VAL A 336 -19.82 7.35 18.95
N LEU A 337 -18.59 7.32 18.47
CA LEU A 337 -18.02 8.39 17.66
C LEU A 337 -18.46 8.19 16.20
N ASN A 338 -18.75 9.28 15.51
CA ASN A 338 -19.06 9.21 14.09
C ASN A 338 -17.75 9.13 13.28
N GLU A 339 -17.37 7.92 12.85
CA GLU A 339 -16.14 7.66 12.10
C GLU A 339 -16.08 8.40 10.74
N GLN A 340 -17.22 8.83 10.22
CA GLN A 340 -17.30 9.62 9.00
C GLN A 340 -17.29 11.13 9.25
N SER A 341 -17.19 11.53 10.50
CA SER A 341 -17.02 12.94 10.87
C SER A 341 -15.62 13.42 10.47
N GLY A 342 -15.53 14.51 9.75
CA GLY A 342 -14.24 15.18 9.51
C GLY A 342 -13.59 15.75 10.79
N GLU A 343 -14.29 15.71 11.93
CA GLU A 343 -13.93 16.34 13.20
C GLU A 343 -13.92 15.34 14.38
N LEU A 344 -13.50 14.09 14.14
CA LEU A 344 -13.56 13.00 15.13
C LEU A 344 -12.92 13.36 16.47
N LEU A 345 -11.75 13.98 16.45
CA LEU A 345 -11.03 14.38 17.66
C LEU A 345 -11.77 15.49 18.41
N ALA A 346 -12.37 16.45 17.71
CA ALA A 346 -13.18 17.50 18.33
C ALA A 346 -14.48 16.94 18.93
N GLU A 347 -15.09 15.96 18.27
CA GLU A 347 -16.26 15.26 18.80
C GLU A 347 -15.90 14.50 20.08
N LEU A 348 -14.79 13.77 20.09
CA LEU A 348 -14.31 13.06 21.27
C LEU A 348 -14.09 14.03 22.46
N ILE A 349 -13.39 15.12 22.24
CA ILE A 349 -13.13 16.12 23.29
C ILE A 349 -14.46 16.63 23.86
N ARG A 350 -15.43 17.01 23.02
CA ARG A 350 -16.75 17.49 23.47
C ARG A 350 -17.52 16.44 24.30
N LYS A 351 -17.44 15.16 23.91
CA LYS A 351 -18.08 14.06 24.65
C LYS A 351 -17.45 13.88 26.02
N LEU A 352 -16.11 13.87 26.11
CA LEU A 352 -15.41 13.73 27.38
C LEU A 352 -15.68 14.90 28.33
N GLU A 353 -15.75 16.12 27.81
CA GLU A 353 -16.14 17.32 28.55
C GLU A 353 -17.60 17.24 29.05
N HIS A 354 -18.52 16.77 28.20
CA HIS A 354 -19.94 16.57 28.57
C HIS A 354 -20.06 15.54 29.71
N TYR A 355 -19.31 14.47 29.68
CA TYR A 355 -19.28 13.48 30.78
C TYR A 355 -18.48 13.94 32.00
N GLY A 356 -17.89 15.14 31.98
CA GLY A 356 -17.08 15.67 33.10
C GLY A 356 -15.86 14.83 33.42
N ILE A 357 -15.23 14.21 32.40
CA ILE A 357 -14.06 13.37 32.56
C ILE A 357 -12.83 14.23 32.88
N VAL A 358 -12.10 13.90 33.94
CA VAL A 358 -10.90 14.59 34.39
C VAL A 358 -9.62 13.82 34.08
N HIS A 359 -9.72 12.80 33.27
CA HIS A 359 -8.59 11.95 32.90
C HIS A 359 -7.49 12.74 32.15
N PRO A 360 -6.19 12.47 32.38
CA PRO A 360 -5.07 13.14 31.69
C PRO A 360 -5.13 13.11 30.17
N CYS A 361 -5.79 12.09 29.59
CA CYS A 361 -5.96 11.96 28.14
C CYS A 361 -6.73 13.13 27.50
N LEU A 362 -7.62 13.83 28.25
CA LEU A 362 -8.34 14.98 27.70
C LEU A 362 -7.36 16.10 27.31
N ASN A 363 -6.32 16.32 28.11
CA ASN A 363 -5.27 17.28 27.77
C ASN A 363 -4.42 16.79 26.58
N ALA A 364 -4.14 15.50 26.50
CA ALA A 364 -3.44 14.92 25.35
C ALA A 364 -4.26 15.09 24.05
N PHE A 365 -5.56 14.85 24.06
CA PHE A 365 -6.45 15.07 22.90
C PHE A 365 -6.51 16.55 22.50
N ARG A 366 -6.61 17.46 23.46
CA ARG A 366 -6.56 18.92 23.20
C ARG A 366 -5.22 19.33 22.57
N GLN A 367 -4.12 18.79 23.08
CA GLN A 367 -2.79 19.03 22.52
C GLN A 367 -2.67 18.50 21.09
N LEU A 368 -3.13 17.28 20.81
CA LEU A 368 -3.14 16.71 19.46
C LEU A 368 -3.94 17.59 18.50
N ARG A 369 -5.13 18.06 18.90
CA ARG A 369 -5.95 18.97 18.09
C ARG A 369 -5.23 20.27 17.77
N LYS A 370 -4.56 20.86 18.78
CA LYS A 370 -3.75 22.08 18.61
C LYS A 370 -2.59 21.86 17.64
N LEU A 371 -1.82 20.79 17.82
CA LEU A 371 -0.67 20.46 16.95
C LEU A 371 -1.10 20.18 15.50
N THR A 372 -2.24 19.51 15.30
CA THR A 372 -2.80 19.26 13.95
C THR A 372 -3.16 20.59 13.28
N ALA A 373 -3.84 21.49 13.99
CA ALA A 373 -4.19 22.82 13.44
C ALA A 373 -2.95 23.70 13.16
N GLU A 374 -1.88 23.61 13.97
CA GLU A 374 -0.61 24.28 13.70
C GLU A 374 0.04 23.74 12.41
N LEU A 375 -0.07 22.42 12.16
CA LEU A 375 0.50 21.77 10.98
C LEU A 375 -0.32 22.09 9.71
N GLU A 376 -1.65 22.25 9.81
CA GLU A 376 -2.50 22.71 8.70
C GLU A 376 -2.15 24.12 8.24
N THR A 377 -1.83 25.01 9.19
CA THR A 377 -1.51 26.41 8.88
C THR A 377 -0.20 26.52 8.13
N SER A 378 0.81 25.75 8.52
CA SER A 378 2.12 25.74 7.88
C SER A 378 2.76 24.39 8.14
N PHE A 379 2.85 23.63 7.07
CA PHE A 379 3.43 22.29 7.08
C PHE A 379 4.96 22.39 7.21
N ASP A 380 5.48 21.90 8.33
CA ASP A 380 6.92 21.81 8.53
C ASP A 380 7.29 20.58 9.38
N ARG A 381 8.53 20.13 9.22
CA ARG A 381 9.07 18.94 9.85
C ARG A 381 9.03 19.00 11.39
N THR A 382 9.37 20.14 11.98
CA THR A 382 9.45 20.27 13.45
C THR A 382 8.07 20.10 14.10
N LYS A 383 7.03 20.67 13.47
CA LYS A 383 5.66 20.50 13.93
C LYS A 383 5.18 19.05 13.77
N ALA A 384 5.54 18.40 12.67
CA ALA A 384 5.22 17.01 12.45
C ALA A 384 5.88 16.08 13.48
N GLU A 385 7.15 16.29 13.82
CA GLU A 385 7.84 15.54 14.89
C GLU A 385 7.14 15.69 16.24
N ARG A 386 6.77 16.92 16.63
CA ARG A 386 6.01 17.16 17.87
C ARG A 386 4.66 16.45 17.89
N LEU A 387 3.98 16.37 16.73
CA LEU A 387 2.72 15.63 16.61
C LEU A 387 2.95 14.12 16.73
N TYR A 388 4.02 13.57 16.13
CA TYR A 388 4.38 12.14 16.29
C TYR A 388 4.71 11.80 17.74
N GLU A 389 5.49 12.62 18.43
CA GLU A 389 5.80 12.42 19.85
C GLU A 389 4.54 12.43 20.72
N ALA A 390 3.60 13.35 20.44
CA ALA A 390 2.34 13.41 21.17
C ALA A 390 1.45 12.16 20.89
N LEU A 391 1.44 11.62 19.66
CA LEU A 391 0.72 10.39 19.30
C LEU A 391 1.35 9.15 19.92
N GLU A 392 2.68 9.08 19.96
CA GLU A 392 3.42 8.02 20.66
C GLU A 392 3.14 8.08 22.17
N GLY A 393 3.09 9.27 22.76
CA GLY A 393 2.70 9.48 24.16
C GLY A 393 1.28 9.04 24.47
N LEU A 394 0.31 9.35 23.58
CA LEU A 394 -1.06 8.85 23.69
C LEU A 394 -1.12 7.32 23.63
N SER A 395 -0.38 6.73 22.67
CA SER A 395 -0.32 5.28 22.50
C SER A 395 0.26 4.59 23.77
N ALA A 396 1.30 5.17 24.35
CA ALA A 396 1.88 4.66 25.59
C ALA A 396 0.92 4.79 26.80
N MET A 397 0.19 5.90 26.89
CA MET A 397 -0.79 6.15 27.97
C MET A 397 -1.86 5.07 28.02
N PHE A 398 -2.33 4.58 26.87
CA PHE A 398 -3.35 3.55 26.77
C PHE A 398 -2.79 2.12 26.56
N GLY A 399 -1.46 1.93 26.60
CA GLY A 399 -0.86 0.63 26.33
C GLY A 399 -1.21 0.06 24.97
N MET A 400 -1.32 0.93 23.96
CA MET A 400 -1.62 0.51 22.59
C MET A 400 -0.36 -0.05 21.93
N ASP A 401 -0.54 -0.97 20.98
CA ASP A 401 0.57 -1.51 20.21
C ASP A 401 1.27 -0.40 19.40
N PRO A 402 2.62 -0.40 19.30
CA PRO A 402 3.37 0.59 18.55
C PRO A 402 2.95 0.63 17.07
N MET A 403 2.57 1.80 16.59
CA MET A 403 2.24 2.03 15.20
C MET A 403 3.42 2.67 14.47
N PRO A 404 3.76 2.26 13.23
CA PRO A 404 4.73 2.97 12.43
C PRO A 404 4.29 4.42 12.18
N ARG A 405 5.17 5.40 12.33
CA ARG A 405 4.86 6.83 12.15
C ARG A 405 4.15 7.15 10.83
N ARG A 406 4.54 6.50 9.72
CA ARG A 406 3.88 6.63 8.40
C ARG A 406 2.39 6.26 8.39
N SER A 407 1.92 5.56 9.43
CA SER A 407 0.52 5.16 9.58
C SER A 407 -0.21 5.99 10.64
N MET A 408 0.47 6.85 11.38
CA MET A 408 -0.12 7.70 12.42
C MET A 408 -0.76 8.96 11.85
N LEU A 409 -0.18 9.47 10.75
CA LEU A 409 -0.58 10.73 10.14
C LEU A 409 -0.79 10.52 8.63
N TYR A 410 -1.88 11.05 8.11
CA TYR A 410 -2.19 11.16 6.69
C TYR A 410 -2.11 12.62 6.26
N ILE A 411 -1.64 12.85 5.05
CA ILE A 411 -1.58 14.18 4.46
C ILE A 411 -2.29 14.11 3.12
N ASP A 412 -3.44 14.75 3.05
CA ASP A 412 -4.23 14.86 1.83
C ASP A 412 -3.99 16.23 1.19
N GLY A 413 -3.56 16.23 -0.08
CA GLY A 413 -3.52 17.42 -0.90
C GLY A 413 -4.88 17.66 -1.56
N ILE A 414 -5.44 18.83 -1.37
CA ILE A 414 -6.68 19.26 -2.01
C ILE A 414 -6.40 20.45 -2.92
N ASP A 415 -6.83 20.36 -4.16
CA ASP A 415 -6.93 21.49 -5.07
C ASP A 415 -8.35 22.05 -4.97
N GLU A 416 -8.50 23.20 -4.34
CA GLU A 416 -9.81 23.87 -4.17
C GLU A 416 -10.31 24.49 -5.47
N LYS A 417 -9.48 24.51 -6.52
CA LYS A 417 -9.86 24.95 -7.84
C LYS A 417 -10.84 23.98 -8.48
N VAL A 418 -11.97 24.50 -8.99
CA VAL A 418 -12.90 23.72 -9.81
C VAL A 418 -12.57 23.94 -11.27
N THR A 419 -12.04 22.91 -11.93
CA THR A 419 -11.67 22.98 -13.35
C THR A 419 -12.91 22.73 -14.24
N ALA A 420 -13.28 23.70 -15.07
CA ALA A 420 -14.32 23.51 -16.07
C ALA A 420 -13.75 22.84 -17.33
N ARG A 421 -14.45 21.84 -17.86
CA ARG A 421 -14.11 21.20 -19.14
C ARG A 421 -15.35 21.06 -20.00
N SER A 422 -15.22 21.21 -21.30
CA SER A 422 -16.32 20.96 -22.24
C SER A 422 -16.64 19.47 -22.29
N TYR A 423 -17.89 19.10 -22.04
CA TYR A 423 -18.36 17.72 -22.19
C TYR A 423 -18.17 17.24 -23.63
N ARG A 424 -18.48 18.10 -24.61
CA ARG A 424 -18.33 17.79 -26.03
C ARG A 424 -16.90 17.42 -26.43
N GLU A 425 -15.93 18.15 -25.93
CA GLU A 425 -14.51 17.85 -26.19
C GLU A 425 -14.07 16.53 -25.56
N GLN A 426 -14.65 16.15 -24.42
CA GLN A 426 -14.31 14.92 -23.70
C GLN A 426 -15.15 13.71 -24.17
N GLN A 427 -16.20 13.92 -24.94
CA GLN A 427 -17.17 12.87 -25.31
C GLN A 427 -16.52 11.63 -25.92
N HIS A 428 -15.51 11.83 -26.77
CA HIS A 428 -14.77 10.71 -27.36
C HIS A 428 -14.06 9.85 -26.32
N LYS A 429 -13.43 10.46 -25.32
CA LYS A 429 -12.77 9.75 -24.20
C LYS A 429 -13.79 9.05 -23.32
N LEU A 430 -14.91 9.70 -23.04
CA LEU A 430 -16.00 9.13 -22.23
C LEU A 430 -16.66 7.92 -22.91
N ASN A 431 -16.81 7.98 -24.24
CA ASN A 431 -17.32 6.83 -25.01
C ASN A 431 -16.34 5.64 -24.95
N ARG A 432 -15.04 5.89 -25.07
CA ARG A 432 -14.03 4.83 -24.89
C ARG A 432 -14.03 4.26 -23.48
N LEU A 433 -14.20 5.10 -22.46
CA LEU A 433 -14.31 4.66 -21.08
C LEU A 433 -15.54 3.76 -20.88
N SER A 434 -16.67 4.09 -21.52
CA SER A 434 -17.87 3.26 -21.51
C SER A 434 -17.61 1.87 -22.11
N GLN A 435 -16.90 1.80 -23.25
CA GLN A 435 -16.51 0.52 -23.84
C GLN A 435 -15.58 -0.28 -22.93
N TYR A 436 -14.62 0.40 -22.30
CA TYR A 436 -13.71 -0.22 -21.34
C TYR A 436 -14.44 -0.76 -20.10
N GLN A 437 -15.46 -0.06 -19.59
CA GLN A 437 -16.29 -0.57 -18.50
C GLN A 437 -16.96 -1.91 -18.85
N TRP A 438 -17.50 -2.06 -20.05
CA TRP A 438 -18.06 -3.33 -20.51
C TRP A 438 -17.03 -4.45 -20.52
N LEU A 439 -15.82 -4.16 -21.01
CA LEU A 439 -14.72 -5.12 -20.97
C LEU A 439 -14.35 -5.50 -19.53
N MET A 440 -14.25 -4.50 -18.62
CA MET A 440 -13.90 -4.74 -17.21
C MET A 440 -14.94 -5.57 -16.47
N MET A 441 -16.22 -5.48 -16.81
CA MET A 441 -17.26 -6.33 -16.22
C MET A 441 -16.99 -7.83 -16.46
N CYS A 442 -16.33 -8.20 -17.56
CA CYS A 442 -15.96 -9.57 -17.84
C CYS A 442 -14.90 -10.13 -16.88
N PHE A 443 -14.12 -9.25 -16.27
CA PHE A 443 -13.06 -9.58 -15.31
C PHE A 443 -13.43 -9.29 -13.86
N ASP A 444 -14.59 -8.67 -13.62
CA ASP A 444 -15.06 -8.37 -12.27
C ASP A 444 -15.54 -9.67 -11.58
N THR A 445 -14.82 -10.04 -10.52
CA THR A 445 -15.16 -11.22 -9.73
C THR A 445 -16.53 -11.12 -9.07
N VAL A 446 -16.95 -9.93 -8.66
CA VAL A 446 -18.28 -9.71 -8.06
C VAL A 446 -19.38 -9.99 -9.07
N VAL A 447 -19.24 -9.54 -10.31
CA VAL A 447 -20.19 -9.82 -11.39
C VAL A 447 -20.24 -11.32 -11.68
N LYS A 448 -19.09 -12.00 -11.75
CA LYS A 448 -19.05 -13.46 -11.93
C LYS A 448 -19.74 -14.18 -10.76
N MET A 449 -19.48 -13.77 -9.53
CA MET A 449 -20.12 -14.34 -8.35
C MET A 449 -21.65 -14.12 -8.37
N GLN A 450 -22.11 -12.93 -8.77
CA GLN A 450 -23.54 -12.63 -8.91
C GLN A 450 -24.20 -13.52 -9.97
N PHE A 451 -23.55 -13.73 -11.12
CA PHE A 451 -24.04 -14.64 -12.14
C PHE A 451 -24.10 -16.08 -11.65
N ALA A 452 -23.03 -16.58 -11.03
CA ALA A 452 -22.98 -17.93 -10.48
C ALA A 452 -24.04 -18.13 -9.38
N ALA A 453 -24.18 -17.19 -8.47
CA ALA A 453 -25.22 -17.20 -7.45
C ALA A 453 -26.63 -17.17 -8.04
N GLY A 454 -26.87 -16.30 -9.02
CA GLY A 454 -28.17 -16.18 -9.71
C GLY A 454 -28.54 -17.45 -10.46
N GLU A 455 -27.59 -18.07 -11.15
CA GLU A 455 -27.81 -19.32 -11.87
C GLU A 455 -28.05 -20.48 -10.90
N PHE A 456 -27.27 -20.62 -9.83
CA PHE A 456 -27.51 -21.59 -8.76
C PHE A 456 -28.91 -21.44 -8.17
N PHE A 457 -29.33 -20.21 -7.87
CA PHE A 457 -30.65 -19.92 -7.32
C PHE A 457 -31.75 -20.32 -8.28
N ARG A 458 -31.63 -19.95 -9.56
CA ARG A 458 -32.59 -20.26 -10.60
C ARG A 458 -32.77 -21.76 -10.80
N GLN A 459 -31.67 -22.52 -10.81
CA GLN A 459 -31.71 -23.97 -11.03
C GLN A 459 -32.30 -24.73 -9.82
N ARG A 460 -31.96 -24.29 -8.59
CA ARG A 460 -32.35 -25.03 -7.39
C ARG A 460 -33.67 -24.59 -6.78
N TYR A 461 -33.99 -23.30 -6.86
CA TYR A 461 -35.12 -22.68 -6.17
C TYR A 461 -36.15 -21.99 -7.13
N GLY A 462 -35.84 -21.92 -8.42
CA GLY A 462 -36.68 -21.22 -9.38
C GLY A 462 -36.53 -19.70 -9.34
N ARG A 463 -37.61 -18.97 -9.61
CA ARG A 463 -37.57 -17.48 -9.68
C ARG A 463 -37.66 -16.76 -8.33
N SER A 464 -38.20 -17.44 -7.34
CA SER A 464 -38.33 -16.87 -5.99
C SER A 464 -38.29 -17.99 -4.95
N PHE A 465 -37.64 -17.74 -3.83
CA PHE A 465 -37.56 -18.65 -2.71
C PHE A 465 -37.47 -17.84 -1.41
N VAL A 466 -38.29 -18.22 -0.44
CA VAL A 466 -38.24 -17.66 0.89
C VAL A 466 -37.95 -18.79 1.87
N PRO A 467 -36.81 -18.79 2.58
CA PRO A 467 -36.52 -19.80 3.57
C PRO A 467 -37.57 -19.83 4.65
N SER A 468 -38.06 -21.01 5.00
CA SER A 468 -39.06 -21.19 6.07
C SER A 468 -38.49 -21.05 7.47
N ASN A 469 -37.19 -21.19 7.63
CA ASN A 469 -36.46 -21.07 8.89
C ASN A 469 -34.98 -20.77 8.68
N SER A 470 -34.26 -20.48 9.78
CA SER A 470 -32.83 -20.12 9.76
C SER A 470 -31.91 -21.27 9.32
N GLN A 471 -32.30 -22.52 9.55
CA GLN A 471 -31.50 -23.68 9.12
C GLN A 471 -31.56 -23.85 7.60
N GLU A 472 -32.70 -23.65 7.01
CA GLU A 472 -32.88 -23.67 5.55
C GLU A 472 -32.13 -22.54 4.88
N ALA A 473 -32.20 -21.32 5.44
CA ALA A 473 -31.39 -20.17 5.00
C ALA A 473 -29.88 -20.46 5.08
N SER A 474 -29.43 -21.03 6.17
CA SER A 474 -28.01 -21.38 6.37
C SER A 474 -27.52 -22.49 5.43
N ARG A 475 -28.39 -23.46 5.13
CA ARG A 475 -28.10 -24.50 4.14
C ARG A 475 -27.98 -23.89 2.75
N MET A 476 -28.93 -23.07 2.34
CA MET A 476 -28.92 -22.36 1.09
C MET A 476 -27.63 -21.53 0.90
N LEU A 477 -27.25 -20.75 1.90
CA LEU A 477 -26.02 -19.95 1.85
C LEU A 477 -24.76 -20.81 1.75
N ARG A 478 -24.68 -21.94 2.46
CA ARG A 478 -23.54 -22.87 2.36
C ARG A 478 -23.44 -23.50 0.98
N ASP A 479 -24.57 -24.01 0.46
CA ASP A 479 -24.61 -24.63 -0.87
C ASP A 479 -24.21 -23.63 -1.95
N MET A 480 -24.68 -22.38 -1.84
CA MET A 480 -24.31 -21.28 -2.75
C MET A 480 -22.82 -20.93 -2.63
N ALA A 481 -22.29 -20.81 -1.42
CA ALA A 481 -20.87 -20.53 -1.19
C ALA A 481 -19.99 -21.65 -1.75
N GLN A 482 -20.39 -22.91 -1.61
CA GLN A 482 -19.66 -24.03 -2.16
C GLN A 482 -19.58 -23.96 -3.69
N VAL A 483 -20.66 -23.60 -4.38
CA VAL A 483 -20.66 -23.42 -5.85
C VAL A 483 -19.81 -22.23 -6.29
N ILE A 484 -19.87 -21.10 -5.56
CA ILE A 484 -19.13 -19.89 -5.90
C ILE A 484 -17.62 -20.06 -5.72
N PHE A 485 -17.20 -20.81 -4.70
CA PHE A 485 -15.78 -20.93 -4.31
C PHE A 485 -15.13 -22.28 -4.68
N SER A 486 -15.90 -23.24 -5.25
CA SER A 486 -15.32 -24.51 -5.71
C SER A 486 -14.54 -24.42 -7.03
N ASP A 487 -14.75 -23.36 -7.82
CA ASP A 487 -14.09 -23.14 -9.11
C ASP A 487 -12.85 -22.22 -9.03
N THR A 488 -12.23 -22.10 -7.86
CA THR A 488 -11.04 -21.24 -7.66
C THR A 488 -9.72 -22.02 -7.56
N ASP A 489 -9.65 -23.24 -8.12
CA ASP A 489 -8.39 -23.97 -8.34
C ASP A 489 -7.91 -23.89 -9.79
#